data_1c80a9c8cd954619df17b6fb1b94c5b3
#
_entry.id   1c80a9c8cd954619df17b6fb1b94c5b3
#
_cell.length_a   1.000
_cell.length_b   1.000
_cell.length_c   1.000
_cell.angle_alpha   90.00
_cell.angle_beta   90.00
_cell.angle_gamma   90.00
#
_symmetry.space_group_name_H-M   'P 1'
#
loop_
_entity.id
_entity.type
_entity.pdbx_description
1 polymer ?
#
loop_
_entity_poly.entity_id
_entity_poly.type
_entity_poly.pdbx_seq_one_letter_code
_entity_poly.pdbx_strand_id
1 'polypeptide(L)'
;FFCKFKKIKRKYDLIIDYITSSIEMHRWKKLINFFGKSHVLCVTRDFKIESEYFDYNFKNQKKFQNLYFFDLIKSIFKELFFGIWIVFKVSLKTKVNCFPIALNIINTYLFSKTLFENNKAKFLIQEKHYNTEPVKNYLFKKYGGLASTSIQKNIIALEPIFFYLDLDILFSLGEGGFKRAINYGGRIDLIQPVGSLFMERGWFDKNFKIKK
;
A
#
# COMPACT_ATOMS: atom_id res chain seq x y z
N PHE A 1 -19.28 4.00 -28.44
CA PHE A 1 -17.90 4.53 -28.64
C PHE A 1 -17.03 4.07 -27.47
N PHE A 2 -16.45 2.88 -27.54
CA PHE A 2 -15.45 2.41 -26.59
C PHE A 2 -14.10 2.99 -27.01
N CYS A 3 -13.69 4.08 -26.42
CA CYS A 3 -12.31 4.54 -26.52
C CYS A 3 -11.41 3.47 -25.88
N LYS A 4 -10.77 2.63 -26.68
CA LYS A 4 -9.67 1.78 -26.24
C LYS A 4 -8.54 2.72 -25.80
N PHE A 5 -8.52 3.10 -24.53
CA PHE A 5 -7.38 3.80 -23.97
C PHE A 5 -6.15 2.94 -24.23
N LYS A 6 -5.24 3.43 -25.07
CA LYS A 6 -3.92 2.82 -25.29
C LYS A 6 -3.27 2.70 -23.90
N LYS A 7 -3.10 1.48 -23.41
CA LYS A 7 -2.45 1.21 -22.11
C LYS A 7 -0.99 1.66 -22.22
N ILE A 8 -0.71 2.90 -21.81
CA ILE A 8 0.67 3.40 -21.77
C ILE A 8 1.32 2.76 -20.54
N LYS A 9 2.11 1.73 -20.76
CA LYS A 9 2.91 1.09 -19.70
C LYS A 9 4.04 2.04 -19.31
N ARG A 10 3.91 2.66 -18.15
CA ARG A 10 4.98 3.49 -17.57
C ARG A 10 5.87 2.63 -16.67
N LYS A 11 7.16 2.94 -16.66
CA LYS A 11 8.13 2.30 -15.77
C LYS A 11 8.57 3.32 -14.72
N TYR A 12 8.56 2.89 -13.47
CA TYR A 12 9.02 3.65 -12.32
C TYR A 12 10.08 2.83 -11.57
N ASP A 13 10.88 3.47 -10.75
CA ASP A 13 11.72 2.76 -9.80
C ASP A 13 10.96 2.47 -8.51
N LEU A 14 10.10 3.40 -8.10
CA LEU A 14 9.38 3.35 -6.84
C LEU A 14 7.90 3.70 -7.00
N ILE A 15 7.03 2.95 -6.35
CA ILE A 15 5.64 3.33 -6.08
C ILE A 15 5.50 3.57 -4.58
N ILE A 16 5.03 4.76 -4.20
CA ILE A 16 4.62 5.07 -2.83
C ILE A 16 3.09 5.00 -2.78
N ASP A 17 2.59 4.01 -2.06
CA ASP A 17 1.17 3.75 -1.98
C ASP A 17 0.54 4.40 -0.76
N TYR A 18 -0.61 5.03 -0.98
CA TYR A 18 -1.49 5.47 0.06
C TYR A 18 -1.10 6.78 0.77
N ILE A 19 -0.76 7.79 -0.01
CA ILE A 19 -0.56 9.14 0.53
C ILE A 19 -1.92 9.82 0.74
N THR A 20 -2.22 10.25 1.96
CA THR A 20 -3.52 10.80 2.36
C THR A 20 -3.50 12.30 2.68
N SER A 21 -2.32 12.89 2.79
CA SER A 21 -2.16 14.30 3.15
C SER A 21 -0.87 14.92 2.62
N SER A 22 -0.81 16.23 2.57
CA SER A 22 0.42 16.98 2.24
C SER A 22 1.53 16.75 3.27
N ILE A 23 1.19 16.53 4.53
CA ILE A 23 2.16 16.19 5.59
C ILE A 23 2.86 14.87 5.25
N GLU A 24 2.12 13.88 4.77
CA GLU A 24 2.72 12.62 4.33
C GLU A 24 3.59 12.81 3.08
N MET A 25 3.16 13.63 2.13
CA MET A 25 3.99 14.00 0.99
C MET A 25 5.31 14.62 1.39
N HIS A 26 5.30 15.51 2.37
CA HIS A 26 6.51 16.15 2.86
C HIS A 26 7.52 15.14 3.42
N ARG A 27 7.05 14.09 4.09
CA ARG A 27 7.92 13.01 4.61
C ARG A 27 8.65 12.26 3.49
N TRP A 28 7.97 12.06 2.36
CA TRP A 28 8.52 11.35 1.21
C TRP A 28 9.40 12.20 0.31
N LYS A 29 9.41 13.54 0.49
CA LYS A 29 10.10 14.49 -0.39
C LYS A 29 11.58 14.16 -0.60
N LYS A 30 12.31 13.82 0.46
CA LYS A 30 13.74 13.45 0.37
C LYS A 30 13.93 12.17 -0.45
N LEU A 31 13.11 11.14 -0.18
CA LEU A 31 13.17 9.87 -0.89
C LEU A 31 12.80 10.03 -2.38
N ILE A 32 11.75 10.81 -2.68
CA ILE A 32 11.33 11.10 -4.05
C ILE A 32 12.44 11.84 -4.80
N ASN A 33 13.07 12.82 -4.17
CA ASN A 33 14.18 13.54 -4.80
C ASN A 33 15.41 12.65 -5.03
N PHE A 34 15.68 11.69 -4.13
CA PHE A 34 16.76 10.71 -4.28
C PHE A 34 16.56 9.82 -5.53
N PHE A 35 15.36 9.30 -5.73
CA PHE A 35 15.04 8.49 -6.92
C PHE A 35 14.84 9.34 -8.18
N GLY A 36 14.57 10.62 -8.01
CA GLY A 36 14.14 11.53 -9.10
C GLY A 36 12.61 11.52 -9.26
N LYS A 37 12.00 12.72 -9.35
CA LYS A 37 10.54 12.91 -9.39
C LYS A 37 9.86 12.14 -10.53
N SER A 38 10.51 11.99 -11.68
CA SER A 38 10.00 11.24 -12.85
C SER A 38 9.98 9.73 -12.65
N HIS A 39 10.79 9.21 -11.73
CA HIS A 39 10.97 7.79 -11.45
C HIS A 39 10.10 7.29 -10.30
N VAL A 40 9.36 8.18 -9.62
CA VAL A 40 8.49 7.82 -8.51
C VAL A 40 7.03 8.07 -8.86
N LEU A 41 6.19 7.09 -8.58
CA LEU A 41 4.74 7.22 -8.66
C LEU A 41 4.15 7.30 -7.26
N CYS A 42 3.43 8.39 -6.98
CA CYS A 42 2.68 8.58 -5.74
C CYS A 42 1.21 8.24 -5.95
N VAL A 43 0.70 7.24 -5.22
CA VAL A 43 -0.72 6.89 -5.22
C VAL A 43 -1.39 7.63 -4.08
N THR A 44 -2.29 8.55 -4.42
CA THR A 44 -2.93 9.44 -3.44
C THR A 44 -4.38 9.05 -3.22
N ARG A 45 -4.88 9.30 -2.02
CA ARG A 45 -6.31 9.44 -1.76
C ARG A 45 -6.78 10.85 -2.12
N ASP A 46 -8.06 11.12 -1.88
CA ASP A 46 -8.66 12.43 -2.10
C ASP A 46 -8.12 13.47 -1.14
N PHE A 47 -7.05 14.13 -1.52
CA PHE A 47 -6.64 15.38 -0.90
C PHE A 47 -6.20 16.36 -1.99
N LYS A 48 -6.27 17.64 -1.70
CA LYS A 48 -5.81 18.68 -2.61
C LYS A 48 -4.27 18.71 -2.59
N ILE A 49 -3.67 18.45 -3.74
CA ILE A 49 -2.22 18.49 -3.90
C ILE A 49 -1.80 19.97 -3.92
N GLU A 50 -0.85 20.33 -3.06
CA GLU A 50 -0.28 21.67 -3.00
C GLU A 50 0.59 21.94 -4.23
N SER A 51 0.71 23.23 -4.61
CA SER A 51 1.41 23.65 -5.83
C SER A 51 2.89 23.21 -5.87
N GLU A 52 3.54 23.11 -4.72
CA GLU A 52 4.94 22.68 -4.63
C GLU A 52 5.18 21.23 -5.08
N TYR A 53 4.12 20.43 -5.24
CA TYR A 53 4.19 19.03 -5.65
C TYR A 53 3.64 18.77 -7.05
N PHE A 54 3.29 19.81 -7.84
CA PHE A 54 2.65 19.60 -9.14
C PHE A 54 3.56 18.90 -10.18
N ASP A 55 4.85 18.94 -10.00
CA ASP A 55 5.84 18.27 -10.86
C ASP A 55 6.08 16.78 -10.50
N TYR A 56 5.39 16.26 -9.47
CA TYR A 56 5.46 14.85 -9.10
C TYR A 56 4.42 14.02 -9.89
N ASN A 57 4.71 12.74 -10.07
CA ASN A 57 3.75 11.84 -10.72
C ASN A 57 2.71 11.35 -9.71
N PHE A 58 1.48 11.81 -9.86
CA PHE A 58 0.38 11.40 -9.02
C PHE A 58 -0.63 10.53 -9.74
N LYS A 59 -1.23 9.61 -9.00
CA LYS A 59 -2.45 8.91 -9.40
C LYS A 59 -3.44 8.85 -8.26
N ASN A 60 -4.61 9.44 -8.47
CA ASN A 60 -5.67 9.42 -7.48
C ASN A 60 -6.38 8.07 -7.52
N GLN A 61 -6.53 7.44 -6.35
CA GLN A 61 -7.16 6.13 -6.19
C GLN A 61 -8.59 6.09 -6.72
N LYS A 62 -9.40 7.12 -6.50
CA LYS A 62 -10.79 7.18 -7.01
C LYS A 62 -10.86 7.20 -8.53
N LYS A 63 -9.97 7.92 -9.20
CA LYS A 63 -9.91 7.90 -10.67
C LYS A 63 -9.61 6.51 -11.22
N PHE A 64 -8.81 5.72 -10.50
CA PHE A 64 -8.58 4.33 -10.85
C PHE A 64 -9.81 3.45 -10.67
N GLN A 65 -10.59 3.68 -9.62
CA GLN A 65 -11.81 2.90 -9.36
C GLN A 65 -12.81 3.01 -10.52
N ASN A 66 -12.95 4.19 -11.10
CA ASN A 66 -13.83 4.37 -12.27
C ASN A 66 -13.35 3.60 -13.50
N LEU A 67 -12.04 3.37 -13.67
CA LEU A 67 -11.49 2.66 -14.82
C LEU A 67 -11.80 1.16 -14.83
N TYR A 68 -12.02 0.56 -13.66
CA TYR A 68 -12.29 -0.88 -13.55
C TYR A 68 -13.72 -1.19 -13.05
N PHE A 69 -14.61 -0.20 -13.00
CA PHE A 69 -15.95 -0.40 -12.48
C PHE A 69 -16.71 -1.52 -13.22
N PHE A 70 -16.63 -1.56 -14.56
CA PHE A 70 -17.23 -2.64 -15.34
C PHE A 70 -16.51 -3.98 -15.13
N ASP A 71 -15.18 -3.96 -14.99
CA ASP A 71 -14.40 -5.16 -14.67
C ASP A 71 -14.72 -5.64 -13.26
N LEU A 72 -15.02 -4.74 -12.33
CA LEU A 72 -15.48 -5.06 -10.98
C LEU A 72 -16.81 -5.80 -11.03
N ILE A 73 -17.81 -5.25 -11.73
CA ILE A 73 -19.12 -5.90 -11.88
C ILE A 73 -18.95 -7.28 -12.51
N LYS A 74 -18.21 -7.39 -13.61
CA LYS A 74 -17.95 -8.65 -14.29
C LYS A 74 -17.22 -9.67 -13.38
N SER A 75 -16.24 -9.22 -12.62
CA SER A 75 -15.49 -10.08 -11.70
C SER A 75 -16.34 -10.48 -10.49
N ILE A 76 -17.18 -9.59 -9.97
CA ILE A 76 -18.14 -9.92 -8.92
C ILE A 76 -19.06 -11.04 -9.39
N PHE A 77 -19.62 -10.93 -10.59
CA PHE A 77 -20.50 -11.98 -11.13
C PHE A 77 -19.75 -13.30 -11.38
N LYS A 78 -18.53 -13.25 -11.91
CA LYS A 78 -17.74 -14.44 -12.21
C LYS A 78 -17.18 -15.09 -10.95
N GLU A 79 -16.52 -14.33 -10.10
CA GLU A 79 -15.82 -14.84 -8.93
C GLU A 79 -16.76 -15.10 -7.75
N LEU A 80 -17.83 -14.31 -7.59
CA LEU A 80 -18.88 -14.60 -6.61
C LEU A 80 -19.65 -15.85 -6.96
N PHE A 81 -19.89 -16.13 -8.23
CA PHE A 81 -20.60 -17.37 -8.60
C PHE A 81 -19.80 -18.61 -8.15
N PHE A 82 -18.48 -18.60 -8.32
CA PHE A 82 -17.62 -19.69 -7.83
C PHE A 82 -17.25 -19.56 -6.37
N GLY A 83 -17.03 -18.36 -5.87
CA GLY A 83 -16.58 -18.07 -4.51
C GLY A 83 -17.71 -17.98 -3.49
N ILE A 84 -18.97 -17.74 -3.92
CA ILE A 84 -20.10 -17.49 -3.02
C ILE A 84 -20.33 -18.66 -2.07
N TRP A 85 -20.15 -19.87 -2.57
CA TRP A 85 -20.28 -21.09 -1.79
C TRP A 85 -19.19 -21.21 -0.70
N ILE A 86 -17.95 -20.82 -1.05
CA ILE A 86 -16.84 -20.80 -0.10
C ILE A 86 -17.09 -19.74 0.97
N VAL A 87 -17.44 -18.52 0.55
CA VAL A 87 -17.76 -17.42 1.47
C VAL A 87 -18.91 -17.79 2.40
N PHE A 88 -19.95 -18.43 1.87
CA PHE A 88 -21.10 -18.90 2.65
C PHE A 88 -20.68 -19.97 3.67
N LYS A 89 -19.93 -21.00 3.25
CA LYS A 89 -19.41 -22.03 4.16
C LYS A 89 -18.53 -21.43 5.26
N VAL A 90 -17.63 -20.52 4.93
CA VAL A 90 -16.76 -19.84 5.91
C VAL A 90 -17.60 -19.01 6.86
N SER A 91 -18.59 -18.27 6.36
CA SER A 91 -19.51 -17.47 7.18
C SER A 91 -20.29 -18.35 8.19
N LEU A 92 -20.80 -19.49 7.75
CA LEU A 92 -21.48 -20.44 8.64
C LEU A 92 -20.53 -21.03 9.69
N LYS A 93 -19.33 -21.44 9.27
CA LYS A 93 -18.35 -22.05 10.18
C LYS A 93 -17.83 -21.08 11.23
N THR A 94 -17.59 -19.84 10.84
CA THR A 94 -17.05 -18.78 11.73
C THR A 94 -18.14 -18.03 12.48
N LYS A 95 -19.42 -18.20 12.10
CA LYS A 95 -20.55 -17.40 12.59
C LYS A 95 -20.38 -15.89 12.34
N VAL A 96 -19.59 -15.52 11.32
CA VAL A 96 -19.31 -14.15 10.93
C VAL A 96 -19.71 -13.96 9.47
N ASN A 97 -20.35 -12.84 9.15
CA ASN A 97 -20.65 -12.50 7.75
C ASN A 97 -19.36 -12.14 7.01
N CYS A 98 -18.83 -13.05 6.19
CA CYS A 98 -17.59 -12.86 5.42
C CYS A 98 -17.81 -12.20 4.06
N PHE A 99 -19.04 -11.89 3.64
CA PHE A 99 -19.30 -11.25 2.35
C PHE A 99 -18.63 -9.85 2.19
N PRO A 100 -18.67 -8.95 3.18
CA PRO A 100 -17.99 -7.66 3.06
C PRO A 100 -16.47 -7.82 2.91
N ILE A 101 -15.88 -8.83 3.57
CA ILE A 101 -14.45 -9.13 3.47
C ILE A 101 -14.12 -9.60 2.05
N ALA A 102 -14.92 -10.51 1.48
CA ALA A 102 -14.74 -11.00 0.13
C ALA A 102 -14.84 -9.86 -0.91
N LEU A 103 -15.81 -8.98 -0.78
CA LEU A 103 -15.96 -7.80 -1.65
C LEU A 103 -14.74 -6.86 -1.55
N ASN A 104 -14.23 -6.65 -0.35
CA ASN A 104 -13.03 -5.83 -0.16
C ASN A 104 -11.79 -6.46 -0.81
N ILE A 105 -11.62 -7.78 -0.71
CA ILE A 105 -10.53 -8.51 -1.37
C ILE A 105 -10.63 -8.36 -2.89
N ILE A 106 -11.82 -8.53 -3.48
CA ILE A 106 -12.05 -8.37 -4.91
C ILE A 106 -11.72 -6.94 -5.35
N ASN A 107 -12.19 -5.95 -4.62
CA ASN A 107 -11.90 -4.54 -4.91
C ASN A 107 -10.39 -4.24 -4.85
N THR A 108 -9.70 -4.71 -3.80
CA THR A 108 -8.23 -4.58 -3.66
C THR A 108 -7.49 -5.28 -4.80
N TYR A 109 -7.94 -6.47 -5.19
CA TYR A 109 -7.38 -7.21 -6.31
C TYR A 109 -7.48 -6.41 -7.62
N LEU A 110 -8.66 -5.93 -7.96
CA LEU A 110 -8.90 -5.20 -9.21
C LEU A 110 -8.15 -3.86 -9.26
N PHE A 111 -8.16 -3.12 -8.16
CA PHE A 111 -7.38 -1.90 -8.02
C PHE A 111 -5.88 -2.17 -8.23
N SER A 112 -5.34 -3.13 -7.51
CA SER A 112 -3.91 -3.45 -7.55
C SER A 112 -3.49 -4.02 -8.91
N LYS A 113 -4.32 -4.87 -9.50
CA LYS A 113 -4.13 -5.37 -10.87
C LYS A 113 -4.05 -4.22 -11.86
N THR A 114 -5.03 -3.31 -11.84
CA THR A 114 -5.07 -2.16 -12.76
C THR A 114 -3.87 -1.23 -12.54
N LEU A 115 -3.48 -1.01 -11.28
CA LEU A 115 -2.34 -0.18 -10.93
C LEU A 115 -1.05 -0.76 -11.52
N PHE A 116 -0.71 -2.02 -11.21
CA PHE A 116 0.57 -2.61 -11.57
C PHE A 116 0.64 -3.09 -13.02
N GLU A 117 -0.48 -3.42 -13.64
CA GLU A 117 -0.53 -3.71 -15.09
C GLU A 117 -0.15 -2.50 -15.94
N ASN A 118 -0.55 -1.31 -15.51
CA ASN A 118 -0.28 -0.07 -16.22
C ASN A 118 0.99 0.67 -15.75
N ASN A 119 1.45 0.39 -14.54
CA ASN A 119 2.59 1.07 -13.92
C ASN A 119 3.52 0.03 -13.30
N LYS A 120 4.58 -0.30 -14.01
CA LYS A 120 5.61 -1.20 -13.50
C LYS A 120 6.55 -0.42 -12.59
N ALA A 121 6.96 -1.03 -11.48
CA ALA A 121 7.98 -0.46 -10.61
C ALA A 121 8.86 -1.57 -10.01
N LYS A 122 10.07 -1.20 -9.57
CA LYS A 122 10.98 -2.12 -8.87
C LYS A 122 10.59 -2.28 -7.41
N PHE A 123 10.24 -1.16 -6.76
CA PHE A 123 9.94 -1.12 -5.33
C PHE A 123 8.54 -0.58 -5.07
N LEU A 124 7.88 -1.15 -4.06
CA LEU A 124 6.61 -0.69 -3.53
C LEU A 124 6.77 -0.34 -2.07
N ILE A 125 6.48 0.89 -1.67
CA ILE A 125 6.39 1.28 -0.27
C ILE A 125 4.92 1.43 0.11
N GLN A 126 4.51 0.68 1.12
CA GLN A 126 3.20 0.81 1.75
C GLN A 126 3.35 1.54 3.08
N GLU A 127 2.59 2.60 3.26
CA GLU A 127 2.69 3.41 4.46
C GLU A 127 2.20 2.71 5.73
N LYS A 128 1.31 1.72 5.57
CA LYS A 128 0.68 1.05 6.69
C LYS A 128 1.42 -0.23 7.06
N HIS A 129 2.26 -0.15 8.07
CA HIS A 129 3.00 -1.32 8.57
C HIS A 129 2.11 -2.41 9.19
N TYR A 130 0.96 -2.07 9.71
CA TYR A 130 0.02 -2.99 10.37
C TYR A 130 -1.14 -3.43 9.49
N ASN A 131 -1.12 -3.10 8.22
CA ASN A 131 -2.21 -3.43 7.31
C ASN A 131 -1.65 -3.59 5.89
N THR A 132 -0.63 -4.43 5.77
CA THR A 132 -0.12 -4.79 4.45
C THR A 132 -1.13 -5.68 3.77
N GLU A 133 -1.42 -5.39 2.53
CA GLU A 133 -2.41 -6.12 1.76
C GLU A 133 -1.70 -7.25 0.97
N PRO A 134 -1.78 -8.53 1.41
CA PRO A 134 -1.08 -9.64 0.75
C PRO A 134 -1.43 -9.76 -0.74
N VAL A 135 -2.68 -9.49 -1.10
CA VAL A 135 -3.14 -9.48 -2.49
C VAL A 135 -2.40 -8.43 -3.32
N LYS A 136 -2.18 -7.25 -2.75
CA LYS A 136 -1.42 -6.18 -3.40
C LYS A 136 0.04 -6.58 -3.62
N ASN A 137 0.69 -7.14 -2.60
CA ASN A 137 2.08 -7.61 -2.68
C ASN A 137 2.25 -8.74 -3.70
N TYR A 138 1.34 -9.71 -3.69
CA TYR A 138 1.31 -10.77 -4.69
C TYR A 138 1.22 -10.22 -6.12
N LEU A 139 0.28 -9.29 -6.36
CA LEU A 139 0.12 -8.70 -7.68
C LEU A 139 1.31 -7.83 -8.08
N PHE A 140 1.88 -7.09 -7.14
CA PHE A 140 3.09 -6.30 -7.39
C PHE A 140 4.22 -7.19 -7.91
N LYS A 141 4.51 -8.32 -7.24
CA LYS A 141 5.50 -9.31 -7.69
C LYS A 141 5.13 -9.94 -9.03
N LYS A 142 3.87 -10.33 -9.21
CA LYS A 142 3.37 -10.90 -10.46
C LYS A 142 3.60 -9.99 -11.67
N TYR A 143 3.55 -8.67 -11.48
CA TYR A 143 3.80 -7.69 -12.53
C TYR A 143 5.27 -7.21 -12.61
N GLY A 144 6.18 -7.90 -11.95
CA GLY A 144 7.63 -7.71 -12.06
C GLY A 144 8.24 -6.77 -11.03
N GLY A 145 7.54 -6.51 -9.92
CA GLY A 145 8.12 -5.82 -8.76
C GLY A 145 9.14 -6.69 -8.03
N LEU A 146 10.21 -6.07 -7.55
CA LEU A 146 11.30 -6.76 -6.86
C LEU A 146 11.03 -6.92 -5.37
N ALA A 147 10.68 -5.83 -4.69
CA ALA A 147 10.43 -5.86 -3.25
C ALA A 147 9.28 -4.92 -2.82
N SER A 148 8.40 -5.48 -1.99
CA SER A 148 7.37 -4.75 -1.25
C SER A 148 7.88 -4.39 0.13
N THR A 149 7.74 -3.13 0.51
CA THR A 149 8.28 -2.61 1.76
C THR A 149 7.22 -1.85 2.54
N SER A 150 7.42 -1.72 3.83
CA SER A 150 6.65 -0.83 4.67
C SER A 150 7.53 -0.19 5.74
N ILE A 151 7.06 0.92 6.30
CA ILE A 151 7.76 1.65 7.34
C ILE A 151 6.90 1.65 8.60
N GLN A 152 7.50 1.25 9.71
CA GLN A 152 6.83 1.30 10.99
C GLN A 152 6.62 2.76 11.43
N LYS A 153 5.38 3.15 11.66
CA LYS A 153 5.02 4.50 12.13
C LYS A 153 5.00 4.60 13.66
N ASN A 154 4.41 3.62 14.31
CA ASN A 154 4.10 3.63 15.74
C ASN A 154 4.53 2.33 16.40
N ILE A 155 4.56 2.33 17.73
CA ILE A 155 4.65 1.09 18.51
C ILE A 155 3.39 0.28 18.21
N ILE A 156 3.56 -0.98 17.85
CA ILE A 156 2.43 -1.86 17.54
C ILE A 156 1.72 -2.24 18.85
N ALA A 157 0.42 -2.03 18.89
CA ALA A 157 -0.41 -2.64 19.93
C ALA A 157 -0.28 -4.17 19.87
N LEU A 158 -0.37 -4.84 21.01
CA LEU A 158 -0.17 -6.30 21.14
C LEU A 158 -1.33 -7.12 20.56
N GLU A 159 -2.19 -6.54 19.75
CA GLU A 159 -3.34 -7.22 19.15
C GLU A 159 -2.92 -8.07 17.95
N PRO A 160 -3.35 -9.33 17.87
CA PRO A 160 -2.97 -10.27 16.81
C PRO A 160 -3.24 -9.75 15.40
N ILE A 161 -4.27 -8.92 15.20
CA ILE A 161 -4.63 -8.37 13.90
C ILE A 161 -3.50 -7.55 13.26
N PHE A 162 -2.62 -6.96 14.06
CA PHE A 162 -1.50 -6.16 13.57
C PHE A 162 -0.29 -7.00 13.13
N PHE A 163 -0.35 -8.32 13.33
CA PHE A 163 0.74 -9.24 12.99
C PHE A 163 0.55 -9.95 11.64
N TYR A 164 -0.59 -9.76 10.97
CA TYR A 164 -0.80 -10.31 9.63
C TYR A 164 -0.10 -9.45 8.58
N LEU A 165 1.23 -9.55 8.56
CA LEU A 165 2.09 -8.84 7.63
C LEU A 165 2.54 -9.77 6.50
N ASP A 166 2.61 -9.24 5.29
CA ASP A 166 3.20 -9.91 4.14
C ASP A 166 4.07 -8.89 3.40
N LEU A 167 5.37 -8.89 3.72
CA LEU A 167 6.36 -7.92 3.23
C LEU A 167 7.68 -8.60 2.91
N ASP A 168 8.41 -8.03 1.97
CA ASP A 168 9.80 -8.41 1.76
C ASP A 168 10.72 -7.67 2.75
N ILE A 169 10.51 -6.36 2.92
CA ILE A 169 11.33 -5.55 3.81
C ILE A 169 10.44 -4.69 4.73
N LEU A 170 10.70 -4.75 6.02
CA LEU A 170 10.11 -3.85 7.00
C LEU A 170 11.18 -2.93 7.59
N PHE A 171 11.03 -1.64 7.38
CA PHE A 171 11.82 -0.63 8.08
C PHE A 171 11.20 -0.37 9.45
N SER A 172 11.84 -0.83 10.51
CA SER A 172 11.30 -0.83 11.86
C SER A 172 11.91 0.25 12.76
N LEU A 173 11.19 0.58 13.84
CA LEU A 173 11.71 1.48 14.89
C LEU A 173 12.83 0.83 15.71
N GLY A 174 12.87 -0.51 15.76
CA GLY A 174 13.86 -1.27 16.52
C GLY A 174 13.75 -2.76 16.20
N GLU A 175 14.68 -3.56 16.75
CA GLU A 175 14.85 -4.97 16.37
C GLU A 175 13.75 -5.90 16.90
N GLY A 176 13.15 -5.59 18.04
CA GLY A 176 12.33 -6.55 18.81
C GLY A 176 10.85 -6.60 18.41
N GLY A 177 10.32 -5.55 17.81
CA GLY A 177 8.86 -5.34 17.68
C GLY A 177 8.13 -6.35 16.80
N PHE A 178 8.79 -6.89 15.78
CA PHE A 178 8.15 -7.71 14.74
C PHE A 178 8.46 -9.20 14.79
N LYS A 179 9.35 -9.65 15.68
CA LYS A 179 9.59 -11.10 15.88
C LYS A 179 8.29 -11.85 16.21
N ARG A 180 7.39 -11.19 16.95
CA ARG A 180 6.06 -11.74 17.25
C ARG A 180 5.16 -11.88 16.01
N ALA A 181 5.23 -10.94 15.05
CA ALA A 181 4.45 -11.03 13.83
C ALA A 181 4.76 -12.32 13.05
N ILE A 182 6.04 -12.70 12.99
CA ILE A 182 6.48 -13.94 12.34
C ILE A 182 5.90 -15.15 13.08
N ASN A 183 5.91 -15.15 14.42
CA ASN A 183 5.35 -16.24 15.24
C ASN A 183 3.83 -16.40 15.05
N TYR A 184 3.12 -15.34 14.67
CA TYR A 184 1.67 -15.37 14.36
C TYR A 184 1.36 -15.63 12.88
N GLY A 185 2.38 -16.01 12.07
CA GLY A 185 2.21 -16.37 10.67
C GLY A 185 2.34 -15.20 9.69
N GLY A 186 2.80 -14.04 10.13
CA GLY A 186 3.22 -12.96 9.24
C GLY A 186 4.50 -13.32 8.49
N ARG A 187 4.61 -12.89 7.23
CA ARG A 187 5.82 -13.04 6.43
C ARG A 187 6.55 -11.69 6.33
N ILE A 188 7.76 -11.65 6.84
CA ILE A 188 8.69 -10.52 6.67
C ILE A 188 10.06 -11.14 6.38
N ASP A 189 10.56 -10.94 5.17
CA ASP A 189 11.83 -11.55 4.77
C ASP A 189 13.03 -10.83 5.41
N LEU A 190 12.95 -9.51 5.56
CA LEU A 190 13.99 -8.68 6.18
C LEU A 190 13.38 -7.61 7.09
N ILE A 191 13.84 -7.56 8.33
CA ILE A 191 13.56 -6.46 9.25
C ILE A 191 14.82 -5.59 9.35
N GLN A 192 14.69 -4.32 8.92
CA GLN A 192 15.78 -3.36 8.96
C GLN A 192 15.47 -2.27 9.99
N PRO A 193 16.16 -2.23 11.14
CA PRO A 193 15.99 -1.15 12.10
C PRO A 193 16.54 0.17 11.52
N VAL A 194 15.69 1.18 11.45
CA VAL A 194 16.06 2.51 10.91
C VAL A 194 15.71 3.65 11.86
N GLY A 195 15.11 3.33 13.02
CA GLY A 195 14.58 4.33 13.93
C GLY A 195 13.32 5.01 13.43
N SER A 196 12.96 6.13 14.04
CA SER A 196 11.73 6.84 13.74
C SER A 196 11.94 7.96 12.71
N LEU A 197 11.29 7.87 11.57
CA LEU A 197 11.23 8.97 10.59
C LEU A 197 10.62 10.26 11.17
N PHE A 198 9.82 10.13 12.24
CA PHE A 198 9.24 11.29 12.93
C PHE A 198 10.25 12.00 13.82
N MET A 199 11.18 11.25 14.42
CA MET A 199 12.24 11.78 15.26
C MET A 199 13.25 12.58 14.45
N GLU A 200 13.56 12.16 13.23
CA GLU A 200 14.47 12.90 12.34
C GLU A 200 14.03 14.35 12.16
N ARG A 201 12.73 14.62 12.06
CA ARG A 201 12.19 15.98 11.91
C ARG A 201 12.40 16.82 13.17
N GLY A 202 12.24 16.22 14.36
CA GLY A 202 12.43 16.93 15.64
C GLY A 202 13.90 17.26 15.96
N TRP A 203 14.83 16.40 15.55
CA TRP A 203 16.27 16.59 15.79
C TRP A 203 16.90 17.65 14.88
N PHE A 204 16.43 17.76 13.65
CA PHE A 204 16.99 18.67 12.65
C PHE A 204 16.27 20.01 12.54
N ASP A 205 15.12 20.16 13.18
CA ASP A 205 14.43 21.45 13.25
C ASP A 205 15.07 22.29 14.36
N LYS A 206 16.02 23.18 13.98
CA LYS A 206 16.72 24.09 14.89
C LYS A 206 15.75 25.00 15.68
N ASN A 207 14.48 25.03 15.33
CA ASN A 207 13.41 25.80 15.98
C ASN A 207 12.63 24.99 17.03
N PHE A 208 12.97 23.72 17.24
CA PHE A 208 12.34 22.91 18.26
C PHE A 208 12.83 23.32 19.64
N LYS A 209 12.26 24.38 20.19
CA LYS A 209 12.47 24.76 21.61
C LYS A 209 11.66 23.80 22.47
N ILE A 210 12.33 22.89 23.17
CA ILE A 210 11.72 22.15 24.27
C ILE A 210 11.27 23.21 25.29
N LYS A 211 9.96 23.46 25.37
CA LYS A 211 9.42 24.22 26.49
C LYS A 211 9.64 23.37 27.75
N LYS A 212 10.54 23.81 28.59
CA LYS A 212 10.71 23.26 29.95
C LYS A 212 9.50 23.54 30.78
#